data_84e44833d82715b9a41848a8904f5f4b
#
_entry.id   84e44833d82715b9a41848a8904f5f4b
#
_cell.length_a   1.000
_cell.length_b   1.000
_cell.length_c   1.000
_cell.angle_alpha   90.00
_cell.angle_beta   90.00
_cell.angle_gamma   90.00
#
_symmetry.space_group_name_H-M   'P 1'
#
loop_
_entity.id
_entity.type
_entity.pdbx_description
1 polymer ?
#
loop_
_entity_poly.entity_id
_entity_poly.type
_entity_poly.pdbx_seq_one_letter_code
_entity_poly.pdbx_strand_id
1 'polypeptide(L)'
;WPWQQVMDVVSLLALAGGLLLAATVPDGPHLPRAARLQWRALGALWTHRPVRASAFGYFGHMWELYTFWVLVPAIVGTRLAGAPASAAAFAVIALGTLGCVAGGLLVRRVGSARVANAQLATSGLCCLLAPWMLHAPDLAFALWLAVWGTTVVGDSPQFSTLTAQNAPREAVGSLLTLVNSIGFAVSIVSIQLFAMLAARFDLATLLPWLAVGPVLGLWMMRG
;
A
#
# COMPACT_ATOMS: atom_id res chain seq x y z
N TRP A 1 21.80 6.11 -14.41
CA TRP A 1 21.87 4.79 -15.02
C TRP A 1 20.71 4.63 -15.99
N PRO A 2 20.90 3.98 -17.15
CA PRO A 2 19.80 3.60 -18.03
C PRO A 2 18.84 2.67 -17.28
N TRP A 3 17.55 2.80 -17.54
CA TRP A 3 16.53 2.02 -16.81
C TRP A 3 16.72 0.50 -16.97
N GLN A 4 17.26 0.04 -18.11
CA GLN A 4 17.58 -1.36 -18.34
C GLN A 4 18.58 -1.91 -17.31
N GLN A 5 19.67 -1.16 -17.05
CA GLN A 5 20.67 -1.57 -16.05
C GLN A 5 20.09 -1.63 -14.63
N VAL A 6 19.14 -0.73 -14.31
CA VAL A 6 18.43 -0.78 -13.02
C VAL A 6 17.61 -2.06 -12.92
N MET A 7 16.90 -2.43 -13.99
CA MET A 7 16.11 -3.67 -14.04
C MET A 7 17.01 -4.91 -13.92
N ASP A 8 18.14 -4.93 -14.61
CA ASP A 8 19.11 -6.04 -14.53
C ASP A 8 19.65 -6.21 -13.11
N VAL A 9 20.06 -5.11 -12.46
CA VAL A 9 20.56 -5.14 -11.07
C VAL A 9 19.50 -5.63 -10.10
N VAL A 10 18.26 -5.10 -10.19
CA VAL A 10 17.15 -5.51 -9.32
C VAL A 10 16.85 -7.00 -9.53
N SER A 11 16.84 -7.49 -10.77
CA SER A 11 16.60 -8.89 -11.09
C SER A 11 17.69 -9.81 -10.53
N LEU A 12 18.95 -9.41 -10.65
CA LEU A 12 20.07 -10.16 -10.07
C LEU A 12 20.01 -10.20 -8.53
N LEU A 13 19.66 -9.08 -7.89
CA LEU A 13 19.47 -9.04 -6.43
C LEU A 13 18.31 -9.94 -5.99
N ALA A 14 17.21 -9.93 -6.72
CA ALA A 14 16.07 -10.81 -6.43
C ALA A 14 16.45 -12.30 -6.58
N LEU A 15 17.17 -12.65 -7.66
CA LEU A 15 17.68 -14.00 -7.87
C LEU A 15 18.62 -14.43 -6.74
N ALA A 16 19.59 -13.57 -6.38
CA ALA A 16 20.53 -13.85 -5.31
C ALA A 16 19.82 -14.05 -3.96
N GLY A 17 18.83 -13.20 -3.65
CA GLY A 17 17.99 -13.34 -2.45
C GLY A 17 17.18 -14.64 -2.44
N GLY A 18 16.60 -15.02 -3.57
CA GLY A 18 15.89 -16.29 -3.73
C GLY A 18 16.79 -17.50 -3.54
N LEU A 19 17.99 -17.49 -4.14
CA LEU A 19 18.99 -18.56 -3.98
C LEU A 19 19.49 -18.65 -2.53
N LEU A 20 19.75 -17.50 -1.89
CA LEU A 20 20.15 -17.47 -0.49
C LEU A 20 19.07 -18.06 0.41
N LEU A 21 17.79 -17.67 0.21
CA LEU A 21 16.66 -18.22 0.94
C LEU A 21 16.56 -19.74 0.76
N ALA A 22 16.63 -20.22 -0.48
CA ALA A 22 16.56 -21.65 -0.79
C ALA A 22 17.71 -22.46 -0.16
N ALA A 23 18.91 -21.86 -0.05
CA ALA A 23 20.08 -22.53 0.51
C ALA A 23 20.13 -22.50 2.04
N THR A 24 19.56 -21.48 2.69
CA THR A 24 19.75 -21.24 4.14
C THR A 24 18.50 -21.48 4.99
N VAL A 25 17.31 -21.48 4.39
CA VAL A 25 16.05 -21.59 5.14
C VAL A 25 15.42 -22.95 4.85
N PRO A 26 15.50 -23.92 5.81
CA PRO A 26 14.81 -25.20 5.66
C PRO A 26 13.30 -25.03 5.83
N ASP A 27 12.53 -25.95 5.26
CA ASP A 27 11.10 -26.03 5.48
C ASP A 27 10.79 -26.19 6.98
N GLY A 28 9.96 -25.31 7.52
CA GLY A 28 9.59 -25.34 8.93
C GLY A 28 8.68 -26.51 9.28
N PRO A 29 8.73 -27.03 10.54
CA PRO A 29 7.94 -28.19 10.97
C PRO A 29 6.41 -27.96 10.94
N HIS A 30 6.00 -26.70 10.81
CA HIS A 30 4.57 -26.31 10.79
C HIS A 30 4.08 -25.86 9.41
N LEU A 31 4.87 -26.07 8.35
CA LEU A 31 4.41 -25.81 6.98
C LEU A 31 3.26 -26.77 6.65
N PRO A 32 2.01 -26.28 6.54
CA PRO A 32 0.94 -27.13 6.09
C PRO A 32 1.26 -27.57 4.66
N ARG A 33 1.04 -28.86 4.35
CA ARG A 33 1.06 -29.32 2.95
C ARG A 33 0.21 -28.37 2.12
N ALA A 34 0.72 -27.97 0.94
CA ALA A 34 0.06 -27.01 0.06
C ALA A 34 -1.46 -27.27 -0.02
N ALA A 35 -2.22 -26.42 0.64
CA ALA A 35 -3.66 -26.54 0.63
C ALA A 35 -4.12 -26.27 -0.81
N ARG A 36 -4.94 -27.16 -1.37
CA ARG A 36 -5.55 -26.92 -2.68
C ARG A 36 -6.35 -25.62 -2.60
N LEU A 37 -6.29 -24.82 -3.68
CA LEU A 37 -7.07 -23.58 -3.78
C LEU A 37 -8.55 -23.88 -3.46
N GLN A 38 -9.05 -23.29 -2.40
CA GLN A 38 -10.41 -23.51 -1.94
C GLN A 38 -11.34 -22.48 -2.56
N TRP A 39 -11.91 -22.79 -3.71
CA TRP A 39 -12.86 -21.90 -4.40
C TRP A 39 -14.06 -21.49 -3.52
N ARG A 40 -14.49 -22.36 -2.62
CA ARG A 40 -15.55 -22.05 -1.65
C ARG A 40 -15.16 -20.96 -0.66
N ALA A 41 -13.87 -20.79 -0.39
CA ALA A 41 -13.36 -19.72 0.47
C ALA A 41 -13.56 -18.32 -0.14
N LEU A 42 -13.68 -18.24 -1.47
CA LEU A 42 -13.99 -17.00 -2.17
C LEU A 42 -15.35 -16.42 -1.73
N GLY A 43 -16.30 -17.28 -1.38
CA GLY A 43 -17.58 -16.87 -0.81
C GLY A 43 -17.45 -16.12 0.52
N ALA A 44 -16.41 -16.39 1.31
CA ALA A 44 -16.18 -15.70 2.58
C ALA A 44 -15.94 -14.19 2.43
N LEU A 45 -15.41 -13.74 1.29
CA LEU A 45 -15.32 -12.31 0.97
C LEU A 45 -16.68 -11.60 0.99
N TRP A 46 -17.74 -12.30 0.67
CA TRP A 46 -19.09 -11.73 0.59
C TRP A 46 -19.93 -12.04 1.81
N THR A 47 -19.77 -13.24 2.39
CA THR A 47 -20.62 -13.76 3.48
C THR A 47 -20.04 -13.48 4.86
N HIS A 48 -18.70 -13.39 5.01
CA HIS A 48 -18.05 -13.21 6.29
C HIS A 48 -17.63 -11.77 6.50
N ARG A 49 -18.43 -11.02 7.26
CA ARG A 49 -18.28 -9.56 7.48
C ARG A 49 -16.85 -9.12 7.85
N PRO A 50 -16.13 -9.75 8.82
CA PRO A 50 -14.78 -9.34 9.18
C PRO A 50 -13.76 -9.52 8.03
N VAL A 51 -13.87 -10.60 7.25
CA VAL A 51 -13.02 -10.83 6.06
C VAL A 51 -13.32 -9.78 5.00
N ARG A 52 -14.59 -9.49 4.75
CA ARG A 52 -15.01 -8.46 3.81
C ARG A 52 -14.46 -7.09 4.21
N ALA A 53 -14.59 -6.70 5.49
CA ALA A 53 -14.11 -5.43 5.99
C ALA A 53 -12.60 -5.27 5.78
N SER A 54 -11.79 -6.29 6.14
CA SER A 54 -10.35 -6.24 5.93
C SER A 54 -9.96 -6.23 4.45
N ALA A 55 -10.64 -7.00 3.60
CA ALA A 55 -10.37 -7.05 2.17
C ALA A 55 -10.68 -5.72 1.48
N PHE A 56 -11.82 -5.12 1.75
CA PHE A 56 -12.20 -3.84 1.15
C PHE A 56 -11.37 -2.67 1.70
N GLY A 57 -10.95 -2.72 2.98
CA GLY A 57 -9.94 -1.82 3.52
C GLY A 57 -8.64 -1.90 2.72
N TYR A 58 -8.17 -3.12 2.46
CA TYR A 58 -6.99 -3.37 1.64
C TYR A 58 -7.16 -2.88 0.18
N PHE A 59 -8.32 -3.08 -0.44
CA PHE A 59 -8.57 -2.58 -1.80
C PHE A 59 -8.53 -1.05 -1.87
N GLY A 60 -9.07 -0.38 -0.85
CA GLY A 60 -8.98 1.07 -0.72
C GLY A 60 -7.54 1.57 -0.57
N HIS A 61 -6.73 0.89 0.26
CA HIS A 61 -5.30 1.11 0.39
C HIS A 61 -4.57 0.91 -0.96
N MET A 62 -4.84 -0.20 -1.68
CA MET A 62 -4.18 -0.52 -2.95
C MET A 62 -4.54 0.44 -4.08
N TRP A 63 -5.71 1.05 -4.06
CA TRP A 63 -6.08 2.14 -4.97
C TRP A 63 -5.14 3.33 -4.83
N GLU A 64 -4.76 3.67 -3.61
CA GLU A 64 -3.93 4.83 -3.29
C GLU A 64 -2.42 4.54 -3.44
N LEU A 65 -1.93 3.47 -2.80
CA LEU A 65 -0.52 3.22 -2.55
C LEU A 65 0.37 3.31 -3.80
N TYR A 66 0.15 2.44 -4.77
CA TYR A 66 1.04 2.37 -5.93
C TYR A 66 0.88 3.57 -6.85
N THR A 67 -0.31 4.13 -6.92
CA THR A 67 -0.56 5.35 -7.69
C THR A 67 0.15 6.54 -7.03
N PHE A 68 0.11 6.64 -5.70
CA PHE A 68 0.90 7.63 -4.97
C PHE A 68 2.40 7.48 -5.30
N TRP A 69 2.96 6.27 -5.24
CA TRP A 69 4.38 6.06 -5.56
C TRP A 69 4.74 6.49 -6.98
N VAL A 70 3.89 6.24 -7.96
CA VAL A 70 4.08 6.70 -9.34
C VAL A 70 4.05 8.22 -9.43
N LEU A 71 3.21 8.88 -8.63
CA LEU A 71 3.05 10.34 -8.64
C LEU A 71 4.07 11.08 -7.76
N VAL A 72 4.71 10.44 -6.78
CA VAL A 72 5.70 11.07 -5.87
C VAL A 72 6.77 11.85 -6.63
N PRO A 73 7.41 11.34 -7.70
CA PRO A 73 8.40 12.11 -8.45
C PRO A 73 7.83 13.39 -9.05
N ALA A 74 6.59 13.36 -9.54
CA ALA A 74 5.91 14.53 -10.09
C ALA A 74 5.55 15.55 -8.98
N ILE A 75 5.08 15.07 -7.82
CA ILE A 75 4.78 15.91 -6.66
C ILE A 75 6.05 16.62 -6.16
N VAL A 76 7.13 15.88 -5.96
CA VAL A 76 8.43 16.43 -5.55
C VAL A 76 8.99 17.37 -6.62
N GLY A 77 8.78 17.03 -7.90
CA GLY A 77 9.21 17.82 -9.06
C GLY A 77 8.58 19.22 -9.13
N THR A 78 7.49 19.50 -8.38
CA THR A 78 6.94 20.86 -8.26
C THR A 78 7.87 21.81 -7.49
N ARG A 79 8.84 21.28 -6.72
CA ARG A 79 9.75 22.04 -5.84
C ARG A 79 11.22 21.81 -6.14
N LEU A 80 11.59 20.60 -6.57
CA LEU A 80 12.97 20.17 -6.75
C LEU A 80 13.17 19.60 -8.14
N ALA A 81 14.41 19.69 -8.65
CA ALA A 81 14.79 19.13 -9.95
C ALA A 81 16.06 18.27 -9.83
N GLY A 82 16.28 17.36 -10.79
CA GLY A 82 17.50 16.56 -10.88
C GLY A 82 17.71 15.60 -9.72
N ALA A 83 18.96 15.41 -9.31
CA ALA A 83 19.34 14.47 -8.25
C ALA A 83 18.65 14.75 -6.88
N PRO A 84 18.49 16.00 -6.40
CA PRO A 84 17.73 16.28 -5.19
C PRO A 84 16.27 15.82 -5.25
N ALA A 85 15.60 15.95 -6.40
CA ALA A 85 14.22 15.47 -6.58
C ALA A 85 14.13 13.93 -6.46
N SER A 86 15.07 13.22 -7.08
CA SER A 86 15.13 11.77 -6.98
C SER A 86 15.41 11.29 -5.56
N ALA A 87 16.33 11.95 -4.85
CA ALA A 87 16.64 11.63 -3.45
C ALA A 87 15.44 11.89 -2.53
N ALA A 88 14.72 13.00 -2.73
CA ALA A 88 13.53 13.33 -1.96
C ALA A 88 12.38 12.34 -2.25
N ALA A 89 12.15 11.98 -3.51
CA ALA A 89 11.17 10.96 -3.89
C ALA A 89 11.49 9.60 -3.23
N PHE A 90 12.75 9.18 -3.27
CA PHE A 90 13.20 7.99 -2.56
C PHE A 90 12.96 8.09 -1.05
N ALA A 91 13.30 9.21 -0.43
CA ALA A 91 13.11 9.42 1.01
C ALA A 91 11.65 9.31 1.40
N VAL A 92 10.73 9.92 0.63
CA VAL A 92 9.28 9.86 0.87
C VAL A 92 8.78 8.40 0.82
N ILE A 93 9.19 7.63 -0.16
CA ILE A 93 8.81 6.22 -0.27
C ILE A 93 9.42 5.40 0.87
N ALA A 94 10.68 5.65 1.22
CA ALA A 94 11.38 4.96 2.29
C ALA A 94 10.79 5.21 3.69
N LEU A 95 10.14 6.38 3.91
CA LEU A 95 9.43 6.69 5.16
C LEU A 95 8.30 5.69 5.45
N GLY A 96 7.76 5.01 4.46
CA GLY A 96 6.82 3.91 4.64
C GLY A 96 7.34 2.80 5.56
N THR A 97 8.67 2.57 5.58
CA THR A 97 9.30 1.64 6.52
C THR A 97 9.04 2.05 7.98
N LEU A 98 9.12 3.35 8.29
CA LEU A 98 8.82 3.85 9.63
C LEU A 98 7.33 3.64 9.98
N GLY A 99 6.44 3.82 9.01
CA GLY A 99 5.00 3.55 9.17
C GLY A 99 4.72 2.09 9.49
N CYS A 100 5.38 1.15 8.80
CA CYS A 100 5.28 -0.28 9.07
C CYS A 100 5.81 -0.65 10.45
N VAL A 101 7.00 -0.17 10.83
CA VAL A 101 7.61 -0.45 12.15
C VAL A 101 6.77 0.15 13.27
N ALA A 102 6.41 1.42 13.17
CA ALA A 102 5.57 2.09 14.19
C ALA A 102 4.19 1.42 14.30
N GLY A 103 3.56 1.10 13.17
CA GLY A 103 2.31 0.35 13.13
C GLY A 103 2.43 -1.00 13.81
N GLY A 104 3.47 -1.78 13.50
CA GLY A 104 3.73 -3.08 14.10
C GLY A 104 3.94 -3.02 15.63
N LEU A 105 4.61 -2.00 16.13
CA LEU A 105 4.77 -1.77 17.57
C LEU A 105 3.45 -1.37 18.23
N LEU A 106 2.69 -0.49 17.58
CA LEU A 106 1.45 0.06 18.12
C LEU A 106 0.32 -0.99 18.14
N VAL A 107 0.31 -1.93 17.20
CA VAL A 107 -0.66 -3.05 17.15
C VAL A 107 -0.73 -3.82 18.48
N ARG A 108 0.40 -3.99 19.15
CA ARG A 108 0.47 -4.70 20.45
C ARG A 108 -0.36 -4.01 21.55
N ARG A 109 -0.62 -2.71 21.41
CA ARG A 109 -1.39 -1.92 22.40
C ARG A 109 -2.83 -1.68 21.97
N VAL A 110 -3.07 -1.40 20.68
CA VAL A 110 -4.38 -0.93 20.23
C VAL A 110 -5.08 -1.88 19.24
N GLY A 111 -4.37 -2.88 18.72
CA GLY A 111 -4.88 -3.85 17.76
C GLY A 111 -4.76 -3.40 16.30
N SER A 112 -4.70 -4.37 15.37
CA SER A 112 -4.46 -4.14 13.94
C SER A 112 -5.54 -3.28 13.28
N ALA A 113 -6.81 -3.45 13.65
CA ALA A 113 -7.91 -2.69 13.02
C ALA A 113 -7.82 -1.19 13.30
N ARG A 114 -7.45 -0.79 14.54
CA ARG A 114 -7.31 0.64 14.86
C ARG A 114 -6.11 1.26 14.16
N VAL A 115 -4.99 0.53 14.08
CA VAL A 115 -3.79 1.00 13.37
C VAL A 115 -4.07 1.16 11.89
N ALA A 116 -4.69 0.15 11.24
CA ALA A 116 -5.08 0.22 9.84
C ALA A 116 -6.01 1.40 9.55
N ASN A 117 -7.07 1.55 10.37
CA ASN A 117 -8.00 2.67 10.21
C ASN A 117 -7.33 4.03 10.37
N ALA A 118 -6.45 4.19 11.38
CA ALA A 118 -5.77 5.45 11.62
C ALA A 118 -4.83 5.82 10.46
N GLN A 119 -4.05 4.87 9.96
CA GLN A 119 -3.12 5.11 8.87
C GLN A 119 -3.85 5.37 7.55
N LEU A 120 -4.85 4.56 7.21
CA LEU A 120 -5.68 4.76 6.00
C LEU A 120 -6.45 6.09 6.05
N ALA A 121 -6.95 6.49 7.23
CA ALA A 121 -7.62 7.78 7.39
C ALA A 121 -6.65 8.95 7.23
N THR A 122 -5.43 8.82 7.78
CA THR A 122 -4.41 9.87 7.67
C THR A 122 -3.92 10.02 6.23
N SER A 123 -3.65 8.91 5.53
CA SER A 123 -3.24 8.97 4.11
C SER A 123 -4.35 9.53 3.23
N GLY A 124 -5.60 9.11 3.43
CA GLY A 124 -6.75 9.67 2.73
C GLY A 124 -6.95 11.17 2.99
N LEU A 125 -6.68 11.64 4.23
CA LEU A 125 -6.69 13.06 4.54
C LEU A 125 -5.56 13.80 3.81
N CYS A 126 -4.37 13.21 3.69
CA CYS A 126 -3.28 13.78 2.91
C CYS A 126 -3.66 13.95 1.44
N CYS A 127 -4.40 13.00 0.84
CA CYS A 127 -4.94 13.14 -0.51
C CYS A 127 -5.84 14.38 -0.62
N LEU A 128 -6.77 14.54 0.31
CA LEU A 128 -7.74 15.65 0.30
C LEU A 128 -7.06 17.01 0.52
N LEU A 129 -5.98 17.05 1.31
CA LEU A 129 -5.23 18.28 1.59
C LEU A 129 -4.28 18.68 0.45
N ALA A 130 -4.04 17.83 -0.54
CA ALA A 130 -3.08 18.05 -1.60
C ALA A 130 -3.22 19.42 -2.32
N PRO A 131 -4.44 19.91 -2.67
CA PRO A 131 -4.56 21.20 -3.36
C PRO A 131 -3.97 22.38 -2.58
N TRP A 132 -4.06 22.35 -1.26
CA TRP A 132 -3.50 23.39 -0.41
C TRP A 132 -2.01 23.19 -0.14
N MET A 133 -1.60 21.93 0.09
CA MET A 133 -0.22 21.58 0.42
C MET A 133 0.76 21.79 -0.74
N LEU A 134 0.30 21.60 -1.98
CA LEU A 134 1.09 21.90 -3.17
C LEU A 134 1.48 23.39 -3.28
N HIS A 135 0.76 24.29 -2.63
CA HIS A 135 1.02 25.73 -2.59
C HIS A 135 1.53 26.22 -1.22
N ALA A 136 1.67 25.33 -0.24
CA ALA A 136 2.11 25.65 1.11
C ALA A 136 3.63 25.98 1.15
N PRO A 137 4.13 26.65 2.22
CA PRO A 137 5.56 26.81 2.44
C PRO A 137 6.31 25.46 2.45
N ASP A 138 7.59 25.47 2.09
CA ASP A 138 8.40 24.27 1.88
C ASP A 138 8.40 23.32 3.08
N LEU A 139 8.45 23.84 4.31
CA LEU A 139 8.39 23.01 5.51
C LEU A 139 7.04 22.30 5.66
N ALA A 140 5.94 23.00 5.42
CA ALA A 140 4.60 22.40 5.51
C ALA A 140 4.40 21.34 4.41
N PHE A 141 4.85 21.62 3.19
CA PHE A 141 4.86 20.67 2.08
C PHE A 141 5.68 19.41 2.43
N ALA A 142 6.90 19.56 2.95
CA ALA A 142 7.77 18.46 3.32
C ALA A 142 7.16 17.60 4.44
N LEU A 143 6.61 18.22 5.47
CA LEU A 143 5.95 17.52 6.58
C LEU A 143 4.70 16.76 6.11
N TRP A 144 3.86 17.39 5.28
CA TRP A 144 2.70 16.72 4.68
C TRP A 144 3.10 15.49 3.87
N LEU A 145 4.13 15.62 3.03
CA LEU A 145 4.60 14.53 2.19
C LEU A 145 5.26 13.42 3.02
N ALA A 146 5.95 13.78 4.10
CA ALA A 146 6.51 12.81 5.05
C ALA A 146 5.43 12.04 5.80
N VAL A 147 4.36 12.70 6.26
CA VAL A 147 3.20 12.06 6.89
C VAL A 147 2.52 11.12 5.90
N TRP A 148 2.29 11.56 4.67
CA TRP A 148 1.66 10.74 3.64
C TRP A 148 2.51 9.51 3.32
N GLY A 149 3.81 9.68 3.02
CA GLY A 149 4.73 8.56 2.74
C GLY A 149 4.83 7.56 3.88
N THR A 150 4.75 8.02 5.14
CA THR A 150 4.77 7.16 6.32
C THR A 150 3.48 6.35 6.46
N THR A 151 2.32 6.96 6.26
CA THR A 151 1.03 6.36 6.55
C THR A 151 0.47 5.51 5.43
N VAL A 152 0.75 5.86 4.17
CA VAL A 152 0.22 5.17 2.99
C VAL A 152 0.69 3.72 2.84
N VAL A 153 1.80 3.33 3.48
CA VAL A 153 2.34 1.96 3.44
C VAL A 153 2.04 1.20 4.73
N GLY A 154 2.01 1.92 5.85
CA GLY A 154 2.03 1.33 7.18
C GLY A 154 0.79 0.50 7.54
N ASP A 155 -0.34 0.71 6.87
CA ASP A 155 -1.58 -0.06 7.03
C ASP A 155 -1.56 -1.41 6.27
N SER A 156 -0.71 -1.56 5.26
CA SER A 156 -0.63 -2.77 4.43
C SER A 156 -0.41 -4.07 5.24
N PRO A 157 0.59 -4.16 6.15
CA PRO A 157 0.77 -5.33 7.00
C PRO A 157 -0.44 -5.61 7.89
N GLN A 158 -1.17 -4.55 8.29
CA GLN A 158 -2.33 -4.67 9.17
C GLN A 158 -3.51 -5.31 8.44
N PHE A 159 -3.77 -4.95 7.19
CA PHE A 159 -4.83 -5.56 6.38
C PHE A 159 -4.57 -7.03 6.11
N SER A 160 -3.32 -7.40 5.80
CA SER A 160 -2.93 -8.81 5.63
C SER A 160 -3.13 -9.59 6.94
N THR A 161 -2.73 -9.02 8.08
CA THR A 161 -2.94 -9.62 9.40
C THR A 161 -4.43 -9.78 9.72
N LEU A 162 -5.24 -8.75 9.49
CA LEU A 162 -6.68 -8.79 9.72
C LEU A 162 -7.36 -9.84 8.84
N THR A 163 -6.98 -9.93 7.58
CA THR A 163 -7.51 -10.96 6.66
C THR A 163 -7.15 -12.35 7.15
N ALA A 164 -5.89 -12.59 7.56
CA ALA A 164 -5.45 -13.86 8.10
C ALA A 164 -6.15 -14.25 9.40
N GLN A 165 -6.34 -13.30 10.32
CA GLN A 165 -6.99 -13.52 11.62
C GLN A 165 -8.49 -13.83 11.49
N ASN A 166 -9.16 -13.25 10.48
CA ASN A 166 -10.59 -13.36 10.28
C ASN A 166 -10.97 -14.50 9.31
N ALA A 167 -10.01 -15.01 8.54
CA ALA A 167 -10.24 -16.10 7.59
C ALA A 167 -10.44 -17.45 8.31
N PRO A 168 -11.29 -18.35 7.77
CA PRO A 168 -11.30 -19.74 8.20
C PRO A 168 -9.89 -20.36 8.06
N ARG A 169 -9.45 -21.12 9.07
CA ARG A 169 -8.07 -21.64 9.14
C ARG A 169 -7.62 -22.37 7.88
N GLU A 170 -8.52 -23.16 7.29
CA GLU A 170 -8.25 -23.94 6.09
C GLU A 170 -8.14 -23.07 4.82
N ALA A 171 -8.63 -21.84 4.89
CA ALA A 171 -8.78 -20.94 3.74
C ALA A 171 -7.86 -19.70 3.79
N VAL A 172 -7.08 -19.53 4.85
CA VAL A 172 -6.22 -18.33 5.06
C VAL A 172 -5.35 -18.04 3.85
N GLY A 173 -4.59 -19.04 3.37
CA GLY A 173 -3.71 -18.88 2.21
C GLY A 173 -4.47 -18.51 0.94
N SER A 174 -5.59 -19.19 0.66
CA SER A 174 -6.42 -18.92 -0.52
C SER A 174 -7.02 -17.52 -0.48
N LEU A 175 -7.50 -17.08 0.68
CA LEU A 175 -8.08 -15.74 0.85
C LEU A 175 -7.01 -14.63 0.75
N LEU A 176 -5.85 -14.80 1.38
CA LEU A 176 -4.74 -13.85 1.26
C LEU A 176 -4.29 -13.71 -0.20
N THR A 177 -4.12 -14.83 -0.91
CA THR A 177 -3.75 -14.81 -2.32
C THR A 177 -4.79 -14.08 -3.15
N LEU A 178 -6.08 -14.37 -2.94
CA LEU A 178 -7.16 -13.73 -3.68
C LEU A 178 -7.23 -12.23 -3.39
N VAL A 179 -7.21 -11.84 -2.11
CA VAL A 179 -7.26 -10.43 -1.69
C VAL A 179 -6.08 -9.67 -2.27
N ASN A 180 -4.86 -10.23 -2.20
CA ASN A 180 -3.69 -9.61 -2.81
C ASN A 180 -3.83 -9.49 -4.34
N SER A 181 -4.30 -10.54 -5.02
CA SER A 181 -4.46 -10.51 -6.49
C SER A 181 -5.46 -9.44 -6.92
N ILE A 182 -6.61 -9.34 -6.23
CA ILE A 182 -7.60 -8.27 -6.50
C ILE A 182 -7.00 -6.90 -6.18
N GLY A 183 -6.29 -6.76 -5.07
CA GLY A 183 -5.62 -5.52 -4.69
C GLY A 183 -4.64 -5.04 -5.76
N PHE A 184 -3.79 -5.93 -6.30
CA PHE A 184 -2.92 -5.58 -7.42
C PHE A 184 -3.70 -5.22 -8.69
N ALA A 185 -4.79 -5.91 -9.00
CA ALA A 185 -5.66 -5.53 -10.11
C ALA A 185 -6.25 -4.13 -9.93
N VAL A 186 -6.68 -3.78 -8.71
CA VAL A 186 -7.13 -2.43 -8.36
C VAL A 186 -6.02 -1.40 -8.58
N SER A 187 -4.77 -1.71 -8.18
CA SER A 187 -3.62 -0.83 -8.40
C SER A 187 -3.34 -0.59 -9.89
N ILE A 188 -3.44 -1.63 -10.72
CA ILE A 188 -3.25 -1.49 -12.17
C ILE A 188 -4.29 -0.52 -12.74
N VAL A 189 -5.56 -0.68 -12.36
CA VAL A 189 -6.64 0.21 -12.82
C VAL A 189 -6.39 1.65 -12.35
N SER A 190 -6.04 1.83 -11.07
CA SER A 190 -5.76 3.13 -10.48
C SER A 190 -4.59 3.81 -11.18
N ILE A 191 -3.44 3.15 -11.32
CA ILE A 191 -2.25 3.71 -11.99
C ILE A 191 -2.58 4.14 -13.42
N GLN A 192 -3.24 3.28 -14.21
CA GLN A 192 -3.57 3.60 -15.60
C GLN A 192 -4.54 4.77 -15.70
N LEU A 193 -5.57 4.80 -14.84
CA LEU A 193 -6.52 5.90 -14.80
C LEU A 193 -5.83 7.22 -14.47
N PHE A 194 -5.01 7.26 -13.43
CA PHE A 194 -4.30 8.48 -13.01
C PHE A 194 -3.24 8.90 -14.02
N ALA A 195 -2.55 7.98 -14.67
CA ALA A 195 -1.63 8.28 -15.77
C ALA A 195 -2.34 8.95 -16.95
N MET A 196 -3.53 8.47 -17.34
CA MET A 196 -4.33 9.10 -18.38
C MET A 196 -4.86 10.47 -17.96
N LEU A 197 -5.31 10.61 -16.72
CA LEU A 197 -5.85 11.87 -16.20
C LEU A 197 -4.76 12.93 -16.00
N ALA A 198 -3.54 12.53 -15.65
CA ALA A 198 -2.40 13.44 -15.49
C ALA A 198 -1.99 14.17 -16.80
N ALA A 199 -2.40 13.63 -17.97
CA ALA A 199 -2.25 14.31 -19.23
C ALA A 199 -3.24 15.47 -19.45
N ARG A 200 -4.29 15.58 -18.62
CA ARG A 200 -5.39 16.54 -18.80
C ARG A 200 -5.62 17.45 -17.59
N PHE A 201 -5.24 17.00 -16.41
CA PHE A 201 -5.50 17.69 -15.14
C PHE A 201 -4.18 17.91 -14.40
N ASP A 202 -4.09 19.00 -13.67
CA ASP A 202 -2.99 19.27 -12.76
C ASP A 202 -3.01 18.39 -11.50
N LEU A 203 -1.90 18.36 -10.77
CA LEU A 203 -1.77 17.54 -9.57
C LEU A 203 -2.74 17.97 -8.46
N ALA A 204 -3.03 19.29 -8.35
CA ALA A 204 -3.93 19.80 -7.32
C ALA A 204 -5.37 19.30 -7.52
N THR A 205 -5.80 19.17 -8.77
CA THR A 205 -7.11 18.59 -9.13
C THR A 205 -7.11 17.08 -9.02
N LEU A 206 -5.99 16.43 -9.35
CA LEU A 206 -5.91 14.97 -9.49
C LEU A 206 -5.77 14.25 -8.15
N LEU A 207 -4.87 14.72 -7.26
CA LEU A 207 -4.52 14.03 -6.04
C LEU A 207 -5.69 13.77 -5.07
N PRO A 208 -6.69 14.67 -4.91
CA PRO A 208 -7.85 14.39 -4.06
C PRO A 208 -8.65 13.14 -4.47
N TRP A 209 -8.64 12.77 -5.76
CA TRP A 209 -9.34 11.57 -6.22
C TRP A 209 -8.72 10.26 -5.74
N LEU A 210 -7.46 10.29 -5.28
CA LEU A 210 -6.87 9.15 -4.58
C LEU A 210 -7.61 8.82 -3.28
N ALA A 211 -8.22 9.81 -2.63
CA ALA A 211 -8.98 9.62 -1.40
C ALA A 211 -10.21 8.71 -1.58
N VAL A 212 -10.68 8.49 -2.80
CA VAL A 212 -11.81 7.58 -3.08
C VAL A 212 -11.54 6.19 -2.51
N GLY A 213 -10.32 5.65 -2.67
CA GLY A 213 -9.95 4.36 -2.11
C GLY A 213 -10.03 4.33 -0.58
N PRO A 214 -9.26 5.17 0.13
CA PRO A 214 -9.33 5.28 1.59
C PRO A 214 -10.75 5.50 2.13
N VAL A 215 -11.53 6.38 1.52
CA VAL A 215 -12.91 6.66 1.96
C VAL A 215 -13.79 5.42 1.85
N LEU A 216 -13.77 4.74 0.71
CA LEU A 216 -14.53 3.50 0.51
C LEU A 216 -14.03 2.39 1.44
N GLY A 217 -12.72 2.25 1.61
CA GLY A 217 -12.11 1.27 2.52
C GLY A 217 -12.58 1.49 3.96
N LEU A 218 -12.46 2.72 4.47
CA LEU A 218 -12.91 3.09 5.81
C LEU A 218 -14.42 2.91 6.01
N TRP A 219 -15.21 3.23 4.99
CA TRP A 219 -16.66 3.01 5.05
C TRP A 219 -17.00 1.53 5.19
N MET A 220 -16.39 0.68 4.40
CA MET A 220 -16.60 -0.77 4.44
C MET A 220 -16.09 -1.42 5.75
N MET A 221 -15.10 -0.82 6.40
CA MET A 221 -14.60 -1.28 7.69
C MET A 221 -15.52 -0.92 8.88
N ARG A 222 -16.38 0.09 8.75
CA ARG A 222 -17.36 0.48 9.77
C ARG A 222 -18.60 -0.43 9.79
N GLY A 223 -18.93 -1.04 8.70
CA GLY A 223 -20.09 -1.92 8.53
C GLY A 223 -19.79 -3.36 8.85
#